data_0fb85c216d24ac7479dd9c731acd5fa7
#
_entry.id   0fb85c216d24ac7479dd9c731acd5fa7
#
_cell.length_a   1.000
_cell.length_b   1.000
_cell.length_c   1.000
_cell.angle_alpha   90.00
_cell.angle_beta   90.00
_cell.angle_gamma   90.00
#
_symmetry.space_group_name_H-M   'P 1'
#
loop_
_entity.id
_entity.type
_entity.pdbx_description
1 polymer ?
#
loop_
_entity_poly.entity_id
_entity_poly.type
_entity_poly.pdbx_seq_one_letter_code
_entity_poly.pdbx_strand_id
1 'polypeptide(L)' 'MTRTHKALQLAKQILELEAQKRQIDVQLAALEAQVAGLVGEV' A
#
# COMPACT_ATOMS: atom_id res chain seq x y z
N MET A 1 12.67 10.68 -26.85
CA MET A 1 13.94 10.62 -26.18
C MET A 1 13.92 9.62 -25.07
N THR A 2 14.96 8.81 -25.00
CA THR A 2 14.99 7.64 -24.11
C THR A 2 14.94 7.99 -22.63
N ARG A 3 15.57 9.08 -22.23
CA ARG A 3 15.60 9.47 -20.81
C ARG A 3 14.21 9.83 -20.28
N THR A 4 13.47 10.59 -21.06
CA THR A 4 12.12 11.02 -20.67
C THR A 4 11.19 9.82 -20.56
N HIS A 5 11.28 8.91 -21.55
CA HIS A 5 10.45 7.71 -21.58
C HIS A 5 10.75 6.82 -20.37
N LYS A 6 12.02 6.64 -20.05
CA LYS A 6 12.42 5.82 -18.92
C LYS A 6 11.97 6.44 -17.60
N ALA A 7 12.07 7.76 -17.50
CA ALA A 7 11.62 8.46 -16.31
C ALA A 7 10.12 8.28 -16.09
N LEU A 8 9.33 8.33 -17.15
CA LEU A 8 7.89 8.10 -17.06
C LEU A 8 7.57 6.69 -16.61
N GLN A 9 8.30 5.69 -17.14
CA GLN A 9 8.09 4.31 -16.74
C GLN A 9 8.40 4.10 -15.27
N LEU A 10 9.50 4.67 -14.80
CA LEU A 10 9.87 4.57 -13.39
C LEU A 10 8.86 5.27 -12.50
N ALA A 11 8.36 6.42 -12.92
CA ALA A 11 7.34 7.13 -12.16
C ALA A 11 6.06 6.31 -12.05
N LYS A 12 5.65 5.65 -13.13
CA LYS A 12 4.49 4.76 -13.10
C LYS A 12 4.68 3.60 -12.14
N GLN A 13 5.87 3.01 -12.14
CA GLN A 13 6.16 1.90 -11.23
C GLN A 13 6.09 2.35 -9.77
N ILE A 14 6.59 3.54 -9.49
CA ILE A 14 6.51 4.10 -8.14
C ILE A 14 5.05 4.27 -7.73
N LEU A 15 4.21 4.82 -8.59
CA LEU A 15 2.80 5.01 -8.29
C LEU A 15 2.08 3.68 -8.05
N GLU A 16 2.40 2.67 -8.85
CA GLU A 16 1.80 1.35 -8.68
C GLU A 16 2.18 0.72 -7.36
N LEU A 17 3.45 0.82 -6.99
CA LEU A 17 3.93 0.28 -5.73
C LEU A 17 3.33 1.02 -4.54
N GLU A 18 3.18 2.33 -4.64
CA GLU A 18 2.55 3.11 -3.59
C GLU A 18 1.08 2.72 -3.42
N ALA A 19 0.37 2.46 -4.52
CA ALA A 19 -1.01 2.01 -4.47
C ALA A 19 -1.11 0.65 -3.79
N GLN A 20 -0.22 -0.28 -4.13
CA GLN A 20 -0.18 -1.60 -3.49
C GLN A 20 0.12 -1.49 -2.00
N LYS A 21 1.06 -0.66 -1.65
CA LYS A 21 1.41 -0.43 -0.26
C LYS A 21 0.21 0.11 0.52
N ARG A 22 -0.54 1.04 -0.08
CA ARG A 22 -1.72 1.61 0.56
C ARG A 22 -2.78 0.56 0.83
N GLN A 23 -3.00 -0.35 -0.13
CA GLN A 23 -3.96 -1.44 0.06
C GLN A 23 -3.54 -2.35 1.20
N ILE A 24 -2.26 -2.67 1.27
CA ILE A 24 -1.72 -3.51 2.35
C ILE A 24 -1.87 -2.80 3.68
N ASP A 25 -1.57 -1.50 3.74
CA ASP A 25 -1.72 -0.72 4.96
C ASP A 25 -3.16 -0.74 5.46
N VAL A 26 -4.12 -0.60 4.55
CA VAL A 26 -5.54 -0.64 4.91
C VAL A 26 -5.93 -2.02 5.44
N GLN A 27 -5.46 -3.08 4.79
CA GLN A 27 -5.75 -4.43 5.25
C GLN A 27 -5.16 -4.71 6.62
N LEU A 28 -3.93 -4.26 6.84
CA LEU A 28 -3.29 -4.39 8.15
C LEU A 28 -4.08 -3.66 9.23
N ALA A 29 -4.50 -2.44 8.96
CA ALA A 29 -5.27 -1.66 9.91
C ALA A 29 -6.58 -2.36 10.26
N ALA A 30 -7.25 -2.95 9.26
CA ALA A 30 -8.50 -3.68 9.49
C ALA A 30 -8.27 -4.91 10.36
N LEU A 31 -7.21 -5.67 10.10
CA LEU A 31 -6.89 -6.85 10.88
C LEU A 31 -6.49 -6.49 12.30
N GLU A 32 -5.72 -5.42 12.46
CA GLU A 32 -5.32 -4.96 13.78
C GLU A 32 -6.55 -4.52 14.59
N ALA A 33 -7.51 -3.88 13.96
CA ALA A 33 -8.75 -3.48 14.62
C ALA A 33 -9.55 -4.71 15.06
N GLN A 34 -9.58 -5.77 14.25
CA GLN A 34 -10.26 -7.00 14.62
C GLN A 34 -9.61 -7.66 15.83
N VAL A 35 -8.29 -7.71 15.83
CA VAL A 35 -7.54 -8.28 16.96
C VAL A 35 -7.80 -7.47 18.23
N ALA A 36 -7.78 -6.16 18.11
CA ALA A 36 -8.05 -5.29 19.26
C ALA A 36 -9.45 -5.50 19.82
N GLY A 37 -10.43 -5.70 18.94
CA GLY A 37 -11.80 -6.01 19.37
C GLY A 37 -11.89 -7.32 20.12
N LEU A 38 -11.21 -8.35 19.65
CA LEU A 38 -11.22 -9.66 20.30
C LEU A 38 -10.54 -9.59 21.67
N VAL A 39 -9.42 -8.89 21.77
CA VAL A 39 -8.74 -8.71 23.03
C VAL A 39 -9.62 -7.96 24.01
N GLY A 40 -10.40 -7.00 23.55
CA GLY A 40 -11.30 -6.23 24.37
C GLY A 40 -12.43 -7.05 24.98
N GLU A 41 -12.78 -8.18 24.34
CA GLU A 41 -13.86 -9.05 24.83
C GLU A 41 -13.42 -9.96 25.98
N VAL A 42 -12.14 -10.11 26.13
CA VAL A 42 -11.60 -10.94 27.23
C VAL A 42 -11.59 -10.17 28.52
#